data_49b84ab003a04a1cc8c0772b8aa2c672
#
_entry.id   49b84ab003a04a1cc8c0772b8aa2c672
#
_cell.length_a   1.000
_cell.length_b   1.000
_cell.length_c   1.000
_cell.angle_alpha   90.00
_cell.angle_beta   90.00
_cell.angle_gamma   90.00
#
_symmetry.space_group_name_H-M   'P 1'
#
loop_
_entity.id
_entity.type
_entity.pdbx_description
1 polymer ?
#
loop_
_entity_poly.entity_id
_entity_poly.type
_entity_poly.pdbx_seq_one_letter_code
_entity_poly.pdbx_strand_id
1 'polypeptide(L)'
;MAPDLEYTESSTIVPLMQDKDLTEASAPVKNTSLYASFKERLSSVIKSRKVLPVYDPHIHGPLVEMEIPAGYTEVERYWVNEPFSFICILERGNIFNYHVAEPELTLYERDVLERVYDDLRDILSLGGIGPRKDKDIILTEHALSLFSRYHADLGTASMHRILYYLKRNFLGNDRINTLMLDPHIEDISCDGVEIPVFMYHNKYRNIKTNISFAEEELNSLVIKLCQKSGKHISISEPMVDATLPDGSRLQATLGKEITTRGSSFTIRKFRGDPITAIDLINYNTCSIEMMAYFWLAIENGNCAIFAGGTASGKTSILNAVSLFIPPLSKIVSIEDTRELTLHHDNWIAGLTRKSLSAGSSGEVTMYDLLRSALRQRPEYILVGEIRGEEALTLFQAISTGHATYSTMHAGDVQTVVSRLDSPPLNVPHVMLQSLDILSIQVQTFVKDKRVRRTHSLVELTGIDTKTGYIRINELYRWDPITDTFKRSGDSYALAKVMQSRGWDKEKLASEIKVRQRILEYMRDKGIRDYVMTSLVVQAYSADPEMVIRSIEDGTLEDILANSE
;
A
#
# COMPACT_ATOMS: atom_id res chain seq x y z
N MET A 1 -25.61 -54.65 -33.84
CA MET A 1 -24.57 -55.66 -33.59
C MET A 1 -23.53 -55.01 -32.71
N ALA A 2 -23.69 -55.22 -31.42
CA ALA A 2 -22.67 -54.97 -30.42
C ALA A 2 -21.78 -56.23 -30.36
N PRO A 3 -20.59 -56.08 -29.78
CA PRO A 3 -20.39 -56.96 -28.60
C PRO A 3 -19.92 -56.20 -27.37
N ASP A 4 -20.44 -56.71 -26.26
CA ASP A 4 -20.12 -56.45 -24.88
C ASP A 4 -18.64 -56.66 -24.54
N LEU A 5 -18.10 -55.85 -23.64
CA LEU A 5 -16.90 -56.14 -22.88
C LEU A 5 -17.16 -55.89 -21.40
N GLU A 6 -17.11 -56.97 -20.67
CA GLU A 6 -17.31 -57.13 -19.24
C GLU A 6 -16.26 -56.34 -18.41
N TYR A 7 -16.74 -55.70 -17.39
CA TYR A 7 -15.91 -55.19 -16.28
C TYR A 7 -15.70 -56.31 -15.25
N THR A 8 -14.45 -56.70 -15.05
CA THR A 8 -14.06 -57.49 -13.88
C THR A 8 -13.45 -56.59 -12.82
N GLU A 9 -14.15 -56.45 -11.71
CA GLU A 9 -13.62 -55.91 -10.44
C GLU A 9 -12.51 -56.85 -9.90
N SER A 10 -11.35 -56.29 -9.56
CA SER A 10 -10.43 -56.90 -8.63
C SER A 10 -10.01 -55.91 -7.57
N SER A 11 -10.69 -55.99 -6.46
CA SER A 11 -10.33 -55.40 -5.19
C SER A 11 -9.10 -56.08 -4.61
N THR A 12 -7.98 -55.37 -4.51
CA THR A 12 -6.83 -55.86 -3.74
C THR A 12 -6.72 -55.03 -2.46
N ILE A 13 -7.13 -55.61 -1.35
CA ILE A 13 -6.94 -55.12 0.01
C ILE A 13 -5.48 -55.29 0.38
N VAL A 14 -4.78 -54.21 0.74
CA VAL A 14 -3.44 -54.26 1.34
C VAL A 14 -3.59 -54.20 2.85
N PRO A 15 -3.07 -55.15 3.62
CA PRO A 15 -3.20 -55.11 5.09
C PRO A 15 -2.23 -54.15 5.72
N LEU A 16 -2.70 -53.45 6.77
CA LEU A 16 -1.93 -52.67 7.74
C LEU A 16 -0.86 -53.55 8.40
N MET A 17 0.40 -53.23 8.20
CA MET A 17 1.50 -53.79 8.98
C MET A 17 1.58 -53.12 10.35
N GLN A 18 1.55 -53.97 11.37
CA GLN A 18 1.82 -53.63 12.76
C GLN A 18 3.30 -53.33 12.98
N ASP A 19 3.57 -52.36 13.87
CA ASP A 19 4.90 -52.09 14.43
C ASP A 19 5.51 -53.36 15.06
N LYS A 20 6.59 -53.85 14.46
CA LYS A 20 7.71 -54.55 15.12
C LYS A 20 8.76 -54.89 14.07
N ASP A 21 10.03 -54.58 14.39
CA ASP A 21 11.26 -54.91 13.65
C ASP A 21 11.80 -53.81 12.70
N LEU A 22 12.36 -52.76 13.32
CA LEU A 22 13.46 -51.96 12.73
C LEU A 22 14.53 -51.70 13.82
N THR A 23 15.21 -52.77 14.19
CA THR A 23 16.57 -52.70 14.76
C THR A 23 17.53 -53.23 13.70
N GLU A 24 18.59 -52.44 13.48
CA GLU A 24 19.77 -52.73 12.65
C GLU A 24 19.70 -52.28 11.18
N ALA A 25 20.05 -50.99 10.97
CA ALA A 25 20.83 -50.60 9.78
C ALA A 25 21.52 -49.22 10.02
N SER A 26 22.85 -49.29 10.05
CA SER A 26 23.85 -48.25 9.73
C SER A 26 23.83 -46.96 10.55
N ALA A 27 24.86 -46.79 11.37
CA ALA A 27 25.20 -45.55 12.08
C ALA A 27 25.41 -44.33 11.16
N PRO A 28 24.83 -43.15 11.48
CA PRO A 28 25.22 -41.93 10.81
C PRO A 28 26.60 -41.50 11.30
N VAL A 29 27.46 -41.18 10.34
CA VAL A 29 28.78 -40.60 10.55
C VAL A 29 28.62 -39.35 11.45
N LYS A 30 29.22 -39.44 12.62
CA LYS A 30 29.25 -38.35 13.63
C LYS A 30 30.02 -37.15 13.12
N ASN A 31 29.34 -36.17 12.57
CA ASN A 31 29.82 -34.81 12.47
C ASN A 31 29.41 -33.97 13.71
N THR A 32 29.44 -34.61 14.88
CA THR A 32 29.12 -34.02 16.18
C THR A 32 30.18 -33.06 16.71
N SER A 33 31.39 -33.09 16.18
CA SER A 33 32.49 -32.24 16.63
C SER A 33 32.38 -30.80 16.14
N LEU A 34 31.98 -30.59 14.91
CA LEU A 34 31.79 -29.22 14.37
C LEU A 34 30.53 -28.53 14.94
N TYR A 35 29.47 -29.27 15.13
CA TYR A 35 28.21 -28.74 15.71
C TYR A 35 28.33 -28.44 17.22
N ALA A 36 29.07 -29.29 17.96
CA ALA A 36 29.37 -29.08 19.38
C ALA A 36 30.31 -27.89 19.58
N SER A 37 31.37 -27.76 18.77
CA SER A 37 32.28 -26.62 18.84
C SER A 37 31.61 -25.32 18.41
N PHE A 38 30.65 -25.37 17.49
CA PHE A 38 29.86 -24.23 17.09
C PHE A 38 28.86 -23.81 18.19
N LYS A 39 28.21 -24.79 18.84
CA LYS A 39 27.31 -24.55 19.98
C LYS A 39 28.03 -24.05 21.23
N GLU A 40 29.23 -24.55 21.49
CA GLU A 40 30.11 -24.02 22.58
C GLU A 40 30.64 -22.63 22.24
N ARG A 41 31.03 -22.34 21.01
CA ARG A 41 31.40 -20.99 20.58
C ARG A 41 30.21 -20.02 20.65
N LEU A 42 29.00 -20.45 20.23
CA LEU A 42 27.78 -19.66 20.44
C LEU A 42 27.47 -19.45 21.93
N SER A 43 27.60 -20.48 22.77
CA SER A 43 27.30 -20.36 24.20
C SER A 43 28.32 -19.52 24.98
N SER A 44 29.58 -19.45 24.53
CA SER A 44 30.59 -18.57 25.11
C SER A 44 30.38 -17.08 24.73
N VAL A 45 29.78 -16.83 23.56
CA VAL A 45 29.36 -15.49 23.10
C VAL A 45 28.10 -15.00 23.84
N ILE A 46 27.18 -15.91 24.17
CA ILE A 46 25.92 -15.59 24.86
C ILE A 46 26.13 -15.31 26.36
N LYS A 47 27.28 -15.66 26.97
CA LYS A 47 27.48 -15.54 28.42
C LYS A 47 27.79 -14.14 28.97
N SER A 48 27.92 -13.11 28.12
CA SER A 48 27.84 -11.71 28.56
C SER A 48 26.96 -10.94 27.57
N ARG A 49 25.68 -10.80 27.88
CA ARG A 49 24.82 -9.83 27.18
C ARG A 49 25.47 -8.46 27.31
N LYS A 50 26.15 -8.03 26.25
CA LYS A 50 26.64 -6.67 26.16
C LYS A 50 25.44 -5.80 25.82
N VAL A 51 25.11 -4.92 26.73
CA VAL A 51 24.04 -3.94 26.54
C VAL A 51 24.66 -2.76 25.81
N LEU A 52 23.97 -2.34 24.72
CA LEU A 52 24.35 -1.11 24.02
C LEU A 52 24.26 0.07 25.00
N PRO A 53 25.32 0.90 25.16
CA PRO A 53 25.25 2.08 26.00
C PRO A 53 24.12 3.00 25.55
N VAL A 54 23.40 3.60 26.50
CA VAL A 54 22.33 4.54 26.19
C VAL A 54 22.94 5.80 25.59
N TYR A 55 22.45 6.20 24.42
CA TYR A 55 22.86 7.44 23.80
C TYR A 55 21.98 8.59 24.31
N ASP A 56 22.68 9.67 24.72
CA ASP A 56 22.07 10.94 25.12
C ASP A 56 22.73 12.08 24.34
N PRO A 57 22.00 12.84 23.53
CA PRO A 57 22.54 13.94 22.74
C PRO A 57 23.22 15.03 23.58
N HIS A 58 22.75 15.26 24.80
CA HIS A 58 23.32 16.27 25.70
C HIS A 58 24.69 15.88 26.25
N ILE A 59 24.94 14.58 26.35
CA ILE A 59 26.22 14.04 26.89
C ILE A 59 27.19 13.71 25.76
N HIS A 60 26.69 13.12 24.67
CA HIS A 60 27.51 12.52 23.62
C HIS A 60 27.62 13.39 22.37
N GLY A 61 26.96 14.57 22.34
CA GLY A 61 26.84 15.42 21.17
C GLY A 61 25.88 14.87 20.10
N PRO A 62 25.56 15.61 19.06
CA PRO A 62 24.68 15.17 17.98
C PRO A 62 25.33 14.04 17.16
N LEU A 63 24.52 13.10 16.68
CA LEU A 63 25.01 12.04 15.77
C LEU A 63 25.12 12.54 14.32
N VAL A 64 24.28 13.49 13.95
CA VAL A 64 24.20 14.04 12.59
C VAL A 64 24.30 15.55 12.64
N GLU A 65 25.23 16.08 11.89
CA GLU A 65 25.38 17.51 11.64
C GLU A 65 25.40 17.76 10.13
N MET A 66 24.97 18.91 9.70
CA MET A 66 25.01 19.30 8.30
C MET A 66 25.26 20.79 8.18
N GLU A 67 26.30 21.13 7.44
CA GLU A 67 26.56 22.49 7.00
C GLU A 67 25.82 22.76 5.68
N ILE A 68 25.22 23.94 5.56
CA ILE A 68 24.52 24.32 4.33
C ILE A 68 25.55 24.64 3.26
N PRO A 69 25.54 23.97 2.09
CA PRO A 69 26.49 24.23 1.02
C PRO A 69 26.41 25.67 0.52
N ALA A 70 27.54 26.26 0.15
CA ALA A 70 27.61 27.63 -0.32
C ALA A 70 26.68 27.87 -1.52
N GLY A 71 25.90 28.93 -1.45
CA GLY A 71 24.94 29.32 -2.49
C GLY A 71 23.58 28.60 -2.41
N TYR A 72 23.32 27.85 -1.37
CA TYR A 72 22.01 27.30 -1.05
C TYR A 72 21.38 28.02 0.13
N THR A 73 20.06 28.07 0.15
CA THR A 73 19.26 28.55 1.29
C THR A 73 18.43 27.40 1.82
N GLU A 74 18.42 27.21 3.13
CA GLU A 74 17.56 26.23 3.79
C GLU A 74 16.12 26.73 3.79
N VAL A 75 15.20 25.90 3.27
CA VAL A 75 13.77 26.19 3.21
C VAL A 75 13.00 25.47 4.31
N GLU A 76 13.39 24.24 4.58
CA GLU A 76 12.71 23.39 5.56
C GLU A 76 13.67 22.30 6.05
N ARG A 77 13.57 21.97 7.34
CA ARG A 77 14.31 20.85 7.95
C ARG A 77 13.37 20.03 8.82
N TYR A 78 13.43 18.70 8.72
CA TYR A 78 12.64 17.80 9.56
C TYR A 78 13.31 16.44 9.74
N TRP A 79 13.05 15.81 10.88
CA TRP A 79 13.53 14.46 11.19
C TRP A 79 12.69 13.41 10.48
N VAL A 80 13.36 12.40 9.94
CA VAL A 80 12.73 11.18 9.38
C VAL A 80 13.01 9.99 10.28
N ASN A 81 14.21 9.92 10.84
CA ASN A 81 14.62 8.87 11.77
C ASN A 81 15.54 9.46 12.84
N GLU A 82 14.93 10.10 13.84
CA GLU A 82 15.66 10.71 14.95
C GLU A 82 16.32 9.64 15.84
N PRO A 83 17.58 9.81 16.27
CA PRO A 83 18.50 10.94 16.04
C PRO A 83 19.48 10.70 14.86
N PHE A 84 19.17 9.83 13.89
CA PHE A 84 20.10 9.32 12.89
C PHE A 84 19.96 9.96 11.50
N SER A 85 18.77 10.40 11.10
CA SER A 85 18.64 11.05 9.80
C SER A 85 17.56 12.11 9.77
N PHE A 86 17.89 13.25 9.19
CA PHE A 86 16.96 14.32 8.90
C PHE A 86 17.08 14.77 7.44
N ILE A 87 16.06 15.49 7.01
CA ILE A 87 15.99 16.04 5.67
C ILE A 87 16.17 17.55 5.76
N CYS A 88 16.91 18.07 4.80
CA CYS A 88 17.04 19.50 4.57
C CYS A 88 16.61 19.81 3.12
N ILE A 89 15.55 20.59 2.97
CA ILE A 89 15.16 21.13 1.66
C ILE A 89 15.93 22.39 1.41
N LEU A 90 16.78 22.35 0.40
CA LEU A 90 17.66 23.43 0.00
C LEU A 90 17.19 24.06 -1.30
N GLU A 91 17.20 25.37 -1.38
CA GLU A 91 16.86 26.13 -2.58
C GLU A 91 18.11 26.80 -3.18
N ARG A 92 18.22 26.71 -4.50
CA ARG A 92 19.21 27.46 -5.28
C ARG A 92 18.59 27.88 -6.61
N GLY A 93 18.42 29.18 -6.85
CA GLY A 93 17.89 29.68 -8.12
C GLY A 93 16.49 29.15 -8.47
N ASN A 94 15.57 29.16 -7.53
CA ASN A 94 14.20 28.61 -7.65
C ASN A 94 14.13 27.10 -7.90
N ILE A 95 15.22 26.37 -7.68
CA ILE A 95 15.27 24.90 -7.79
C ILE A 95 15.45 24.33 -6.40
N PHE A 96 14.50 23.49 -6.00
CA PHE A 96 14.57 22.76 -4.73
C PHE A 96 15.41 21.51 -4.87
N ASN A 97 16.18 21.20 -3.81
CA ASN A 97 16.99 20.00 -3.68
C ASN A 97 16.70 19.36 -2.34
N TYR A 98 16.53 18.05 -2.35
CA TYR A 98 16.28 17.26 -1.16
C TYR A 98 17.60 16.66 -0.68
N HIS A 99 18.06 17.10 0.47
CA HIS A 99 19.32 16.68 1.04
C HIS A 99 19.09 15.78 2.24
N VAL A 100 19.54 14.53 2.11
CA VAL A 100 19.55 13.57 3.22
C VAL A 100 20.81 13.79 4.04
N ALA A 101 20.64 14.08 5.32
CA ALA A 101 21.71 14.16 6.29
C ALA A 101 21.72 12.88 7.15
N GLU A 102 22.85 12.19 7.16
CA GLU A 102 23.12 10.97 7.94
C GLU A 102 24.43 11.14 8.71
N PRO A 103 24.73 10.29 9.73
CA PRO A 103 25.95 10.44 10.52
C PRO A 103 27.22 10.37 9.67
N GLU A 104 28.10 11.32 9.82
CA GLU A 104 29.42 11.24 9.23
C GLU A 104 30.31 10.29 10.03
N LEU A 105 30.97 9.38 9.33
CA LEU A 105 31.92 8.43 9.95
C LEU A 105 33.34 8.93 9.79
N THR A 106 34.10 8.87 10.87
CA THR A 106 35.55 9.03 10.82
C THR A 106 36.19 7.90 10.01
N LEU A 107 37.43 8.07 9.58
CA LEU A 107 38.17 7.00 8.88
C LEU A 107 38.24 5.71 9.70
N TYR A 108 38.42 5.84 11.00
CA TYR A 108 38.46 4.69 11.92
C TYR A 108 37.11 4.00 12.04
N GLU A 109 36.02 4.75 12.23
CA GLU A 109 34.66 4.20 12.27
C GLU A 109 34.28 3.48 10.97
N ARG A 110 34.74 3.99 9.83
CA ARG A 110 34.54 3.38 8.53
C ARG A 110 35.28 2.04 8.39
N ASP A 111 36.54 1.98 8.80
CA ASP A 111 37.30 0.73 8.80
C ASP A 111 36.67 -0.32 9.72
N VAL A 112 36.21 0.08 10.90
CA VAL A 112 35.50 -0.83 11.82
C VAL A 112 34.16 -1.29 11.21
N LEU A 113 33.41 -0.38 10.58
CA LEU A 113 32.14 -0.71 9.91
C LEU A 113 32.35 -1.76 8.80
N GLU A 114 33.36 -1.58 7.95
CA GLU A 114 33.64 -2.50 6.82
C GLU A 114 33.99 -3.91 7.34
N ARG A 115 34.89 -4.00 8.33
CA ARG A 115 35.26 -5.31 8.92
C ARG A 115 34.09 -6.01 9.59
N VAL A 116 33.29 -5.28 10.36
CA VAL A 116 32.12 -5.83 11.05
C VAL A 116 31.03 -6.21 10.03
N TYR A 117 30.90 -5.44 8.96
CA TYR A 117 29.95 -5.73 7.88
C TYR A 117 30.27 -7.07 7.20
N ASP A 118 31.54 -7.31 6.84
CA ASP A 118 31.94 -8.56 6.18
C ASP A 118 31.72 -9.77 7.07
N ASP A 119 32.14 -9.70 8.36
CA ASP A 119 31.90 -10.79 9.31
C ASP A 119 30.40 -11.07 9.54
N LEU A 120 29.58 -10.01 9.64
CA LEU A 120 28.13 -10.16 9.81
C LEU A 120 27.46 -10.77 8.58
N ARG A 121 27.90 -10.44 7.38
CA ARG A 121 27.40 -11.03 6.14
C ARG A 121 27.58 -12.54 6.15
N ASP A 122 28.73 -13.02 6.58
CA ASP A 122 29.03 -14.45 6.64
C ASP A 122 28.21 -15.16 7.74
N ILE A 123 28.06 -14.53 8.90
CA ILE A 123 27.27 -15.07 10.02
C ILE A 123 25.77 -15.14 9.69
N LEU A 124 25.22 -14.09 9.10
CA LEU A 124 23.79 -13.98 8.82
C LEU A 124 23.34 -14.82 7.61
N SER A 125 24.26 -15.15 6.68
CA SER A 125 23.98 -16.04 5.57
C SER A 125 23.77 -17.50 6.01
N LEU A 126 24.31 -17.92 7.16
CA LEU A 126 24.26 -19.28 7.67
C LEU A 126 23.05 -19.58 8.58
N GLY A 127 22.28 -18.58 8.97
CA GLY A 127 21.17 -18.73 9.92
C GLY A 127 19.82 -18.33 9.33
N GLY A 128 18.87 -19.27 9.30
CA GLY A 128 17.46 -18.95 9.06
C GLY A 128 16.91 -18.08 10.21
N ILE A 129 16.80 -16.78 9.98
CA ILE A 129 16.46 -15.78 11.01
C ILE A 129 14.95 -15.54 11.02
N GLY A 130 14.33 -15.63 12.21
CA GLY A 130 12.91 -15.41 12.51
C GLY A 130 12.35 -14.00 12.21
N PRO A 131 11.26 -13.56 12.87
CA PRO A 131 10.57 -12.29 12.61
C PRO A 131 11.48 -11.06 12.70
N ARG A 132 11.07 -9.94 12.09
CA ARG A 132 11.90 -8.71 11.92
C ARG A 132 12.42 -8.12 13.25
N LYS A 133 11.64 -8.18 14.33
CA LYS A 133 12.07 -7.68 15.67
C LYS A 133 13.26 -8.47 16.23
N ASP A 134 13.25 -9.79 16.02
CA ASP A 134 14.37 -10.64 16.48
C ASP A 134 15.64 -10.37 15.69
N LYS A 135 15.51 -10.02 14.40
CA LYS A 135 16.65 -9.65 13.54
C LYS A 135 17.42 -8.43 14.00
N ASP A 136 16.73 -7.39 14.48
CA ASP A 136 17.39 -6.18 15.01
C ASP A 136 18.19 -6.46 16.27
N ILE A 137 17.61 -7.24 17.17
CA ILE A 137 18.29 -7.65 18.43
C ILE A 137 19.50 -8.52 18.10
N ILE A 138 19.35 -9.53 17.25
CA ILE A 138 20.41 -10.44 16.84
C ILE A 138 21.56 -9.68 16.17
N LEU A 139 21.24 -8.79 15.22
CA LEU A 139 22.24 -7.96 14.55
C LEU A 139 23.02 -7.10 15.55
N THR A 140 22.31 -6.46 16.49
CA THR A 140 22.91 -5.60 17.51
C THR A 140 23.83 -6.40 18.44
N GLU A 141 23.41 -7.57 18.94
CA GLU A 141 24.21 -8.44 19.81
C GLU A 141 25.48 -8.93 19.10
N HIS A 142 25.36 -9.35 17.84
CA HIS A 142 26.52 -9.78 17.05
C HIS A 142 27.50 -8.63 16.79
N ALA A 143 26.99 -7.45 16.42
CA ALA A 143 27.84 -6.29 16.19
C ALA A 143 28.61 -5.89 17.45
N LEU A 144 27.95 -5.83 18.63
CA LEU A 144 28.60 -5.55 19.90
C LEU A 144 29.66 -6.60 20.29
N SER A 145 29.40 -7.86 19.95
CA SER A 145 30.40 -8.93 20.14
C SER A 145 31.61 -8.72 19.25
N LEU A 146 31.42 -8.33 17.98
CA LEU A 146 32.51 -8.06 17.05
C LEU A 146 33.33 -6.81 17.44
N PHE A 147 32.67 -5.73 17.86
CA PHE A 147 33.38 -4.55 18.41
C PHE A 147 34.36 -4.93 19.52
N SER A 148 33.93 -5.85 20.38
CA SER A 148 34.82 -6.32 21.47
C SER A 148 35.91 -7.26 20.99
N ARG A 149 35.62 -8.11 20.00
CA ARG A 149 36.61 -9.02 19.40
C ARG A 149 37.73 -8.24 18.72
N TYR A 150 37.39 -7.15 18.05
CA TYR A 150 38.35 -6.28 17.39
C TYR A 150 39.03 -5.30 18.34
N HIS A 151 38.73 -5.36 19.66
CA HIS A 151 39.20 -4.39 20.65
C HIS A 151 38.98 -2.94 20.16
N ALA A 152 37.85 -2.70 19.47
CA ALA A 152 37.56 -1.39 18.93
C ALA A 152 37.33 -0.40 20.08
N ASP A 153 38.18 0.62 20.15
CA ASP A 153 38.01 1.73 21.08
C ASP A 153 36.96 2.70 20.52
N LEU A 154 35.69 2.39 20.81
CA LEU A 154 34.53 3.13 20.32
C LEU A 154 33.82 3.81 21.48
N GLY A 155 33.67 5.12 21.40
CA GLY A 155 32.74 5.86 22.26
C GLY A 155 31.26 5.51 21.95
N THR A 156 30.36 5.87 22.87
CA THR A 156 28.92 5.60 22.73
C THR A 156 28.36 6.13 21.41
N ALA A 157 28.66 7.37 21.04
CA ALA A 157 28.20 7.97 19.77
C ALA A 157 28.70 7.17 18.54
N SER A 158 29.98 6.76 18.54
CA SER A 158 30.56 5.96 17.46
C SER A 158 29.91 4.60 17.30
N MET A 159 29.61 3.91 18.42
CA MET A 159 28.86 2.64 18.38
C MET A 159 27.48 2.83 17.74
N HIS A 160 26.75 3.89 18.11
CA HIS A 160 25.43 4.18 17.54
C HIS A 160 25.50 4.57 16.07
N ARG A 161 26.51 5.35 15.62
CA ARG A 161 26.72 5.66 14.20
C ARG A 161 26.99 4.41 13.38
N ILE A 162 27.89 3.53 13.81
CA ILE A 162 28.21 2.29 13.11
C ILE A 162 27.00 1.35 13.08
N LEU A 163 26.30 1.18 14.20
CA LEU A 163 25.09 0.36 14.27
C LEU A 163 23.98 0.89 13.36
N TYR A 164 23.83 2.21 13.23
CA TYR A 164 22.89 2.79 12.28
C TYR A 164 23.16 2.31 10.85
N TYR A 165 24.42 2.36 10.40
CA TYR A 165 24.78 1.92 9.06
C TYR A 165 24.62 0.40 8.87
N LEU A 166 24.97 -0.40 9.87
CA LEU A 166 24.73 -1.84 9.83
C LEU A 166 23.23 -2.16 9.70
N LYS A 167 22.39 -1.55 10.53
CA LYS A 167 20.93 -1.73 10.46
C LYS A 167 20.36 -1.24 9.14
N ARG A 168 20.77 -0.06 8.66
CA ARG A 168 20.36 0.50 7.37
C ARG A 168 20.69 -0.45 6.22
N ASN A 169 21.90 -1.03 6.23
CA ASN A 169 22.37 -1.87 5.12
C ASN A 169 21.89 -3.32 5.21
N PHE A 170 21.73 -3.92 6.38
CA PHE A 170 21.25 -5.31 6.51
C PHE A 170 19.72 -5.42 6.57
N LEU A 171 19.08 -4.59 7.35
CA LEU A 171 17.64 -4.67 7.62
C LEU A 171 16.83 -3.67 6.78
N GLY A 172 17.40 -2.49 6.55
CA GLY A 172 16.79 -1.40 5.76
C GLY A 172 17.03 -1.54 4.25
N ASN A 173 16.77 -0.44 3.54
CA ASN A 173 16.87 -0.33 2.09
C ASN A 173 18.15 0.38 1.63
N ASP A 174 19.26 0.19 2.37
CA ASP A 174 20.55 0.80 2.05
C ASP A 174 20.47 2.33 1.99
N ARG A 175 21.19 2.99 1.08
CA ARG A 175 21.23 4.46 0.95
C ARG A 175 19.89 5.12 0.66
N ILE A 176 18.91 4.37 0.14
CA ILE A 176 17.55 4.89 -0.04
C ILE A 176 16.66 4.70 1.19
N ASN A 177 17.19 4.18 2.30
CA ASN A 177 16.37 3.84 3.47
C ASN A 177 15.64 5.06 4.03
N THR A 178 16.31 6.21 4.15
CA THR A 178 15.70 7.44 4.64
C THR A 178 14.59 7.92 3.70
N LEU A 179 14.74 7.77 2.37
CA LEU A 179 13.70 8.07 1.40
C LEU A 179 12.48 7.15 1.56
N MET A 180 12.73 5.86 1.85
CA MET A 180 11.65 4.89 2.11
C MET A 180 10.89 5.17 3.41
N LEU A 181 11.52 5.78 4.40
CA LEU A 181 10.90 6.13 5.68
C LEU A 181 10.12 7.45 5.64
N ASP A 182 10.48 8.39 4.75
CA ASP A 182 9.85 9.71 4.70
C ASP A 182 8.40 9.63 4.18
N PRO A 183 7.37 9.97 4.98
CA PRO A 183 5.96 9.92 4.57
C PRO A 183 5.58 10.95 3.48
N HIS A 184 6.44 11.94 3.23
CA HIS A 184 6.21 12.96 2.22
C HIS A 184 6.60 12.55 0.80
N ILE A 185 7.24 11.38 0.62
CA ILE A 185 7.66 10.84 -0.67
C ILE A 185 6.62 9.85 -1.19
N GLU A 186 6.19 10.04 -2.45
CA GLU A 186 5.28 9.14 -3.16
C GLU A 186 6.05 8.16 -4.08
N ASP A 187 6.99 8.68 -4.89
CA ASP A 187 7.79 7.89 -5.83
C ASP A 187 9.28 8.17 -5.66
N ILE A 188 10.12 7.14 -5.85
CA ILE A 188 11.59 7.20 -5.85
C ILE A 188 12.08 6.62 -7.17
N SER A 189 12.90 7.35 -7.92
CA SER A 189 13.46 6.92 -9.21
C SER A 189 14.98 7.05 -9.23
N CYS A 190 15.66 5.96 -9.56
CA CYS A 190 17.07 5.94 -9.88
C CYS A 190 17.25 5.60 -11.37
N ASP A 191 17.67 6.55 -12.15
CA ASP A 191 17.66 6.47 -13.62
C ASP A 191 19.01 6.03 -14.22
N GLY A 192 19.95 5.58 -13.38
CA GLY A 192 21.24 5.04 -13.79
C GLY A 192 22.41 5.40 -12.87
N VAL A 193 23.60 5.02 -13.33
CA VAL A 193 24.88 5.19 -12.63
C VAL A 193 25.28 6.67 -12.54
N GLU A 194 25.78 7.09 -11.38
CA GLU A 194 26.22 8.48 -11.09
C GLU A 194 25.12 9.55 -11.29
N ILE A 195 23.89 9.15 -11.50
CA ILE A 195 22.74 10.05 -11.60
C ILE A 195 22.13 10.21 -10.22
N PRO A 196 21.88 11.47 -9.78
CA PRO A 196 21.14 11.68 -8.53
C PRO A 196 19.79 10.96 -8.54
N VAL A 197 19.44 10.33 -7.44
CA VAL A 197 18.10 9.77 -7.28
C VAL A 197 17.10 10.91 -7.29
N PHE A 198 16.06 10.76 -8.10
CA PHE A 198 14.91 11.66 -8.15
C PHE A 198 13.75 11.09 -7.34
N MET A 199 12.88 11.96 -6.89
CA MET A 199 11.67 11.54 -6.20
C MET A 199 10.53 12.50 -6.44
N TYR A 200 9.30 12.00 -6.21
CA TYR A 200 8.11 12.82 -6.17
C TYR A 200 7.72 13.09 -4.72
N HIS A 201 7.87 14.34 -4.32
CA HIS A 201 7.53 14.83 -2.97
C HIS A 201 6.15 15.50 -3.00
N ASN A 202 5.30 15.25 -2.02
CA ASN A 202 3.92 15.78 -1.97
C ASN A 202 3.85 17.32 -2.05
N LYS A 203 4.82 18.03 -1.44
CA LYS A 203 4.89 19.50 -1.41
C LYS A 203 5.76 20.08 -2.54
N TYR A 204 6.95 19.52 -2.77
CA TYR A 204 7.96 20.04 -3.70
C TYR A 204 7.95 19.35 -5.07
N ARG A 205 7.13 18.32 -5.27
CA ARG A 205 6.97 17.53 -6.52
C ARG A 205 8.25 16.82 -6.95
N ASN A 206 8.60 16.88 -8.24
CA ASN A 206 9.83 16.27 -8.73
C ASN A 206 11.04 17.04 -8.20
N ILE A 207 11.84 16.40 -7.37
CA ILE A 207 13.01 16.98 -6.72
C ILE A 207 14.16 15.97 -6.77
N LYS A 208 15.38 16.46 -6.93
CA LYS A 208 16.58 15.62 -6.90
C LYS A 208 17.16 15.54 -5.50
N THR A 209 17.80 14.42 -5.22
CA THR A 209 18.50 14.18 -3.94
C THR A 209 20.00 14.38 -4.06
N ASN A 210 20.71 14.28 -2.94
CA ASN A 210 22.17 14.17 -2.88
C ASN A 210 22.67 12.69 -2.95
N ILE A 211 21.79 11.74 -3.28
CA ILE A 211 22.14 10.31 -3.37
C ILE A 211 22.38 9.97 -4.84
N SER A 212 23.54 9.37 -5.15
CA SER A 212 23.86 8.74 -6.43
C SER A 212 24.61 7.43 -6.15
N PHE A 213 24.69 6.55 -7.13
CA PHE A 213 25.29 5.22 -6.99
C PHE A 213 26.34 4.97 -8.05
N ALA A 214 27.46 4.37 -7.64
CA ALA A 214 28.40 3.74 -8.55
C ALA A 214 27.77 2.46 -9.18
N GLU A 215 28.34 1.98 -10.29
CA GLU A 215 27.73 0.86 -11.05
C GLU A 215 27.56 -0.42 -10.21
N GLU A 216 28.59 -0.83 -9.48
CA GLU A 216 28.54 -2.04 -8.66
C GLU A 216 27.57 -1.91 -7.49
N GLU A 217 27.54 -0.72 -6.88
CA GLU A 217 26.65 -0.40 -5.77
C GLU A 217 25.18 -0.43 -6.23
N LEU A 218 24.89 0.16 -7.39
CA LEU A 218 23.53 0.18 -7.97
C LEU A 218 23.06 -1.22 -8.35
N ASN A 219 23.93 -2.02 -8.99
CA ASN A 219 23.61 -3.40 -9.34
C ASN A 219 23.31 -4.24 -8.10
N SER A 220 24.10 -4.10 -7.06
CA SER A 220 23.92 -4.79 -5.77
C SER A 220 22.61 -4.39 -5.10
N LEU A 221 22.28 -3.09 -5.10
CA LEU A 221 21.02 -2.60 -4.54
C LEU A 221 19.81 -3.13 -5.31
N VAL A 222 19.83 -3.11 -6.65
CA VAL A 222 18.75 -3.63 -7.51
C VAL A 222 18.52 -5.11 -7.25
N ILE A 223 19.58 -5.93 -7.19
CA ILE A 223 19.48 -7.36 -6.87
C ILE A 223 18.88 -7.55 -5.48
N LYS A 224 19.33 -6.80 -4.48
CA LYS A 224 18.83 -6.85 -3.11
C LYS A 224 17.34 -6.49 -3.01
N LEU A 225 16.89 -5.45 -3.70
CA LEU A 225 15.47 -5.05 -3.73
C LEU A 225 14.60 -6.15 -4.36
N CYS A 226 15.05 -6.75 -5.45
CA CYS A 226 14.36 -7.87 -6.08
C CYS A 226 14.28 -9.09 -5.14
N GLN A 227 15.38 -9.46 -4.49
CA GLN A 227 15.41 -10.56 -3.51
C GLN A 227 14.48 -10.32 -2.33
N LYS A 228 14.42 -9.08 -1.80
CA LYS A 228 13.49 -8.71 -0.72
C LYS A 228 12.02 -8.89 -1.13
N SER A 229 11.71 -8.72 -2.40
CA SER A 229 10.37 -8.93 -2.96
C SER A 229 10.10 -10.40 -3.33
N GLY A 230 11.04 -11.32 -3.04
CA GLY A 230 10.94 -12.73 -3.42
C GLY A 230 11.09 -12.99 -4.92
N LYS A 231 11.66 -12.03 -5.67
CA LYS A 231 11.90 -12.13 -7.10
C LYS A 231 13.40 -12.27 -7.38
N HIS A 232 13.70 -12.89 -8.51
CA HIS A 232 15.07 -12.99 -9.02
C HIS A 232 15.22 -12.07 -10.22
N ILE A 233 16.35 -11.39 -10.33
CA ILE A 233 16.75 -10.60 -11.49
C ILE A 233 18.13 -11.07 -11.96
N SER A 234 18.32 -11.21 -13.25
CA SER A 234 19.58 -11.68 -13.85
C SER A 234 19.78 -11.06 -15.23
N ILE A 235 20.92 -11.33 -15.84
CA ILE A 235 21.21 -10.86 -17.23
C ILE A 235 20.22 -11.48 -18.22
N SER A 236 19.74 -12.71 -17.99
CA SER A 236 18.75 -13.37 -18.85
C SER A 236 17.33 -12.84 -18.63
N GLU A 237 17.01 -12.39 -17.43
CA GLU A 237 15.73 -11.76 -17.06
C GLU A 237 16.01 -10.42 -16.38
N PRO A 238 16.35 -9.40 -17.17
CA PRO A 238 16.90 -8.14 -16.65
C PRO A 238 15.82 -7.15 -16.20
N MET A 239 14.55 -7.47 -16.24
CA MET A 239 13.44 -6.61 -15.83
C MET A 239 12.55 -7.32 -14.82
N VAL A 240 12.21 -6.61 -13.73
CA VAL A 240 11.36 -7.13 -12.67
C VAL A 240 10.32 -6.09 -12.27
N ASP A 241 9.05 -6.52 -12.25
CA ASP A 241 7.96 -5.87 -11.54
C ASP A 241 7.66 -6.67 -10.26
N ALA A 242 7.67 -6.02 -9.11
CA ALA A 242 7.49 -6.69 -7.83
C ALA A 242 6.83 -5.78 -6.78
N THR A 243 6.40 -6.40 -5.69
CA THR A 243 5.94 -5.70 -4.49
C THR A 243 6.93 -5.96 -3.36
N LEU A 244 7.44 -4.89 -2.75
CA LEU A 244 8.31 -4.95 -1.58
C LEU A 244 7.51 -5.40 -0.34
N PRO A 245 8.19 -5.87 0.73
CA PRO A 245 7.51 -6.33 1.95
C PRO A 245 6.65 -5.26 2.67
N ASP A 246 6.92 -3.99 2.42
CA ASP A 246 6.14 -2.85 2.94
C ASP A 246 4.92 -2.50 2.07
N GLY A 247 4.67 -3.27 0.99
CA GLY A 247 3.59 -3.03 0.04
C GLY A 247 3.96 -2.10 -1.12
N SER A 248 5.12 -1.47 -1.11
CA SER A 248 5.58 -0.59 -2.18
C SER A 248 5.81 -1.35 -3.49
N ARG A 249 5.45 -0.74 -4.62
CA ARG A 249 5.67 -1.32 -5.94
C ARG A 249 7.07 -1.00 -6.44
N LEU A 250 7.79 -2.02 -6.85
CA LEU A 250 9.13 -1.92 -7.44
C LEU A 250 9.08 -2.29 -8.92
N GLN A 251 9.61 -1.41 -9.79
CA GLN A 251 10.02 -1.74 -11.14
C GLN A 251 11.53 -1.59 -11.20
N ALA A 252 12.25 -2.62 -11.64
CA ALA A 252 13.69 -2.64 -11.68
C ALA A 252 14.23 -3.19 -13.00
N THR A 253 15.39 -2.65 -13.45
CA THR A 253 16.15 -3.18 -14.58
C THR A 253 17.59 -3.40 -14.17
N LEU A 254 18.23 -4.44 -14.71
CA LEU A 254 19.61 -4.79 -14.42
C LEU A 254 20.48 -4.63 -15.68
N GLY A 255 21.60 -3.91 -15.55
CA GLY A 255 22.62 -3.78 -16.59
C GLY A 255 22.34 -2.75 -17.66
N LYS A 256 23.33 -2.56 -18.53
CA LYS A 256 23.33 -1.54 -19.60
C LYS A 256 22.62 -1.99 -20.88
N GLU A 257 22.28 -3.26 -21.00
CA GLU A 257 21.65 -3.82 -22.20
C GLU A 257 20.21 -3.37 -22.38
N ILE A 258 19.51 -3.09 -21.29
CA ILE A 258 18.12 -2.63 -21.29
C ILE A 258 18.04 -1.12 -21.10
N THR A 259 18.81 -0.59 -20.15
CA THR A 259 18.88 0.84 -19.87
C THR A 259 20.30 1.34 -20.08
N THR A 260 20.49 2.22 -21.04
CA THR A 260 21.83 2.66 -21.52
C THR A 260 22.71 3.29 -20.44
N ARG A 261 22.11 3.76 -19.34
CA ARG A 261 22.82 4.40 -18.22
C ARG A 261 23.13 3.44 -17.06
N GLY A 262 22.97 2.14 -17.28
CA GLY A 262 23.16 1.11 -16.24
C GLY A 262 21.84 0.66 -15.65
N SER A 263 21.91 -0.08 -14.55
CA SER A 263 20.72 -0.51 -13.82
C SER A 263 19.84 0.66 -13.39
N SER A 264 18.56 0.43 -13.28
CA SER A 264 17.62 1.45 -12.80
C SER A 264 16.54 0.82 -11.90
N PHE A 265 15.91 1.65 -11.09
CA PHE A 265 14.71 1.24 -10.35
C PHE A 265 13.77 2.41 -10.15
N THR A 266 12.49 2.10 -10.09
CA THR A 266 11.44 3.01 -9.65
C THR A 266 10.63 2.33 -8.56
N ILE A 267 10.49 3.01 -7.41
CA ILE A 267 9.68 2.54 -6.29
C ILE A 267 8.53 3.50 -6.11
N ARG A 268 7.30 3.00 -6.27
CA ARG A 268 6.10 3.71 -5.86
C ARG A 268 5.74 3.26 -4.45
N LYS A 269 5.91 4.15 -3.49
CA LYS A 269 5.72 3.83 -2.08
C LYS A 269 4.26 3.51 -1.77
N PHE A 270 4.06 2.46 -1.01
CA PHE A 270 2.78 2.20 -0.39
C PHE A 270 2.55 3.20 0.74
N ARG A 271 1.40 3.86 0.72
CA ARG A 271 1.05 4.82 1.76
C ARG A 271 0.43 4.05 2.93
N GLY A 272 1.11 4.02 4.06
CA GLY A 272 0.65 3.34 5.26
C GLY A 272 -0.63 3.95 5.84
N ASP A 273 -0.79 5.29 5.72
CA ASP A 273 -1.96 6.02 6.17
C ASP A 273 -2.86 6.38 4.98
N PRO A 274 -3.96 5.64 4.74
CA PRO A 274 -4.87 5.91 3.64
C PRO A 274 -5.56 7.27 3.82
N ILE A 275 -5.86 7.92 2.69
CA ILE A 275 -6.67 9.15 2.67
C ILE A 275 -8.10 8.80 3.11
N THR A 276 -8.63 9.53 4.09
CA THR A 276 -10.00 9.35 4.60
C THR A 276 -11.01 10.24 3.90
N ALA A 277 -12.29 10.03 4.16
CA ALA A 277 -13.37 10.90 3.72
C ALA A 277 -13.18 12.35 4.24
N ILE A 278 -12.66 12.50 5.46
CA ILE A 278 -12.38 13.80 6.08
C ILE A 278 -11.24 14.53 5.38
N ASP A 279 -10.18 13.81 4.98
CA ASP A 279 -9.11 14.39 4.17
C ASP A 279 -9.63 14.87 2.81
N LEU A 280 -10.48 14.09 2.13
CA LEU A 280 -11.07 14.48 0.84
C LEU A 280 -11.96 15.72 0.96
N ILE A 281 -12.68 15.88 2.07
CA ILE A 281 -13.45 17.07 2.40
C ILE A 281 -12.49 18.26 2.62
N ASN A 282 -11.46 18.10 3.44
CA ASN A 282 -10.47 19.14 3.76
C ASN A 282 -9.70 19.62 2.51
N TYR A 283 -9.40 18.69 1.59
CA TYR A 283 -8.76 19.03 0.30
C TYR A 283 -9.74 19.62 -0.72
N ASN A 284 -11.02 19.73 -0.39
CA ASN A 284 -12.09 20.13 -1.30
C ASN A 284 -12.16 19.23 -2.54
N THR A 285 -11.81 17.95 -2.39
CA THR A 285 -11.97 16.94 -3.47
C THR A 285 -13.43 16.59 -3.65
N CYS A 286 -14.18 16.51 -2.55
CA CYS A 286 -15.63 16.32 -2.48
C CYS A 286 -16.23 17.24 -1.43
N SER A 287 -17.51 17.60 -1.58
CA SER A 287 -18.26 18.29 -0.51
C SER A 287 -18.71 17.31 0.57
N ILE A 288 -19.04 17.83 1.76
CA ILE A 288 -19.62 17.02 2.85
C ILE A 288 -20.93 16.37 2.40
N GLU A 289 -21.74 17.08 1.63
CA GLU A 289 -23.00 16.56 1.10
C GLU A 289 -22.79 15.36 0.16
N MET A 290 -21.75 15.42 -0.71
CA MET A 290 -21.35 14.31 -1.56
C MET A 290 -20.85 13.12 -0.75
N MET A 291 -20.09 13.34 0.32
CA MET A 291 -19.61 12.27 1.19
C MET A 291 -20.75 11.62 1.98
N ALA A 292 -21.71 12.39 2.47
CA ALA A 292 -22.92 11.84 3.11
C ALA A 292 -23.77 11.03 2.12
N TYR A 293 -23.84 11.49 0.87
CA TYR A 293 -24.47 10.72 -0.21
C TYR A 293 -23.76 9.38 -0.44
N PHE A 294 -22.42 9.39 -0.58
CA PHE A 294 -21.65 8.15 -0.75
C PHE A 294 -21.83 7.22 0.45
N TRP A 295 -21.81 7.74 1.66
CA TRP A 295 -22.02 6.94 2.86
C TRP A 295 -23.36 6.19 2.78
N LEU A 296 -24.44 6.89 2.57
CA LEU A 296 -25.77 6.29 2.52
C LEU A 296 -25.93 5.32 1.34
N ALA A 297 -25.37 5.65 0.17
CA ALA A 297 -25.42 4.81 -1.01
C ALA A 297 -24.63 3.50 -0.83
N ILE A 298 -23.40 3.58 -0.30
CA ILE A 298 -22.51 2.42 -0.09
C ILE A 298 -23.06 1.49 1.00
N GLU A 299 -23.49 2.05 2.12
CA GLU A 299 -24.13 1.30 3.20
C GLU A 299 -25.35 0.48 2.71
N ASN A 300 -26.02 0.92 1.65
CA ASN A 300 -27.15 0.24 1.05
C ASN A 300 -26.81 -0.55 -0.22
N GLY A 301 -25.52 -0.81 -0.49
CA GLY A 301 -25.07 -1.70 -1.55
C GLY A 301 -25.18 -1.15 -2.98
N ASN A 302 -25.30 0.18 -3.17
CA ASN A 302 -25.27 0.77 -4.51
C ASN A 302 -23.89 0.63 -5.12
N CYS A 303 -23.81 0.17 -6.36
CA CYS A 303 -22.57 -0.08 -7.08
C CYS A 303 -21.96 1.21 -7.65
N ALA A 304 -20.63 1.35 -7.60
CA ALA A 304 -19.96 2.55 -8.07
C ALA A 304 -18.66 2.29 -8.84
N ILE A 305 -18.42 3.10 -9.89
CA ILE A 305 -17.14 3.18 -10.59
C ILE A 305 -16.56 4.61 -10.41
N PHE A 306 -15.29 4.68 -10.02
CA PHE A 306 -14.53 5.91 -9.89
C PHE A 306 -13.58 6.03 -11.08
N ALA A 307 -13.92 6.89 -12.04
CA ALA A 307 -13.17 7.08 -13.27
C ALA A 307 -12.32 8.36 -13.21
N GLY A 308 -11.26 8.41 -14.01
CA GLY A 308 -10.40 9.60 -14.12
C GLY A 308 -9.06 9.30 -14.74
N GLY A 309 -8.29 10.32 -15.09
CA GLY A 309 -6.94 10.20 -15.60
C GLY A 309 -5.94 9.68 -14.56
N THR A 310 -4.66 9.59 -14.96
CA THR A 310 -3.56 9.22 -14.06
C THR A 310 -3.43 10.26 -12.95
N ALA A 311 -3.17 9.79 -11.72
CA ALA A 311 -3.00 10.64 -10.52
C ALA A 311 -4.20 11.54 -10.17
N SER A 312 -5.40 11.27 -10.71
CA SER A 312 -6.62 12.03 -10.38
C SER A 312 -7.24 11.71 -9.02
N GLY A 313 -6.77 10.65 -8.32
CA GLY A 313 -7.25 10.24 -7.00
C GLY A 313 -8.35 9.18 -7.01
N LYS A 314 -8.50 8.41 -8.08
CA LYS A 314 -9.49 7.33 -8.20
C LYS A 314 -9.43 6.32 -7.06
N THR A 315 -8.26 5.74 -6.84
CA THR A 315 -8.08 4.74 -5.77
C THR A 315 -8.20 5.37 -4.38
N SER A 316 -7.77 6.64 -4.25
CA SER A 316 -7.91 7.37 -2.97
C SER A 316 -9.37 7.57 -2.58
N ILE A 317 -10.24 7.98 -3.52
CA ILE A 317 -11.67 8.13 -3.22
C ILE A 317 -12.32 6.76 -3.00
N LEU A 318 -11.99 5.75 -3.81
CA LEU A 318 -12.48 4.38 -3.60
C LEU A 318 -12.15 3.89 -2.19
N ASN A 319 -10.89 4.05 -1.76
CA ASN A 319 -10.45 3.63 -0.44
C ASN A 319 -11.17 4.40 0.68
N ALA A 320 -11.27 5.72 0.56
CA ALA A 320 -11.94 6.57 1.54
C ALA A 320 -13.42 6.21 1.73
N VAL A 321 -14.16 5.99 0.64
CA VAL A 321 -15.58 5.66 0.72
C VAL A 321 -15.82 4.19 1.11
N SER A 322 -14.84 3.31 0.92
CA SER A 322 -14.94 1.90 1.35
C SER A 322 -15.03 1.76 2.88
N LEU A 323 -14.64 2.79 3.65
CA LEU A 323 -14.89 2.85 5.09
C LEU A 323 -16.38 2.91 5.46
N PHE A 324 -17.24 3.31 4.52
CA PHE A 324 -18.70 3.34 4.72
C PHE A 324 -19.39 1.97 4.53
N ILE A 325 -18.63 0.94 4.18
CA ILE A 325 -19.15 -0.44 4.14
C ILE A 325 -19.48 -0.88 5.57
N PRO A 326 -20.64 -1.53 5.79
CA PRO A 326 -21.01 -2.00 7.11
C PRO A 326 -19.96 -2.93 7.74
N PRO A 327 -19.68 -2.83 9.06
CA PRO A 327 -18.49 -3.42 9.69
C PRO A 327 -18.42 -4.95 9.63
N LEU A 328 -19.55 -5.65 9.64
CA LEU A 328 -19.61 -7.12 9.61
C LEU A 328 -19.69 -7.70 8.20
N SER A 329 -19.80 -6.87 7.17
CA SER A 329 -19.94 -7.32 5.78
C SER A 329 -18.70 -8.05 5.31
N LYS A 330 -18.94 -9.13 4.54
CA LYS A 330 -17.85 -9.85 3.89
C LYS A 330 -17.38 -9.10 2.65
N ILE A 331 -16.11 -8.71 2.67
CA ILE A 331 -15.47 -7.93 1.61
C ILE A 331 -14.39 -8.79 0.92
N VAL A 332 -14.36 -8.76 -0.40
CA VAL A 332 -13.22 -9.26 -1.18
C VAL A 332 -12.68 -8.13 -2.04
N SER A 333 -11.43 -7.77 -1.86
CA SER A 333 -10.72 -6.87 -2.77
C SER A 333 -9.80 -7.64 -3.72
N ILE A 334 -9.66 -7.16 -4.95
CA ILE A 334 -8.87 -7.76 -6.02
C ILE A 334 -8.05 -6.65 -6.68
N GLU A 335 -6.73 -6.78 -6.64
CA GLU A 335 -5.81 -5.75 -7.10
C GLU A 335 -4.58 -6.34 -7.80
N ASP A 336 -3.99 -5.59 -8.72
CA ASP A 336 -2.68 -5.93 -9.30
C ASP A 336 -1.53 -5.60 -8.34
N THR A 337 -1.69 -4.52 -7.61
CA THR A 337 -0.80 -4.07 -6.55
C THR A 337 -1.67 -3.55 -5.42
N ARG A 338 -1.30 -3.84 -4.18
CA ARG A 338 -2.07 -3.39 -3.03
C ARG A 338 -2.06 -1.88 -2.91
N GLU A 339 -3.22 -1.27 -3.07
CA GLU A 339 -3.48 0.15 -2.84
C GLU A 339 -4.62 0.35 -1.82
N LEU A 340 -5.53 -0.63 -1.72
CA LEU A 340 -6.65 -0.57 -0.78
C LEU A 340 -6.22 -1.05 0.60
N THR A 341 -6.70 -0.36 1.61
CA THR A 341 -6.59 -0.71 3.02
C THR A 341 -7.97 -0.57 3.65
N LEU A 342 -8.45 -1.62 4.32
CA LEU A 342 -9.75 -1.61 4.98
C LEU A 342 -9.59 -1.96 6.45
N HIS A 343 -10.37 -1.31 7.30
CA HIS A 343 -10.44 -1.62 8.73
C HIS A 343 -11.69 -2.48 9.01
N HIS A 344 -11.72 -3.66 8.36
CA HIS A 344 -12.80 -4.64 8.47
C HIS A 344 -12.20 -6.01 8.73
N ASP A 345 -12.68 -6.72 9.75
CA ASP A 345 -12.18 -8.04 10.11
C ASP A 345 -12.50 -9.10 9.04
N ASN A 346 -13.66 -8.98 8.39
CA ASN A 346 -14.12 -9.94 7.38
C ASN A 346 -13.70 -9.52 5.96
N TRP A 347 -12.44 -9.17 5.79
CA TRP A 347 -11.86 -8.73 4.52
C TRP A 347 -10.83 -9.72 3.97
N ILE A 348 -11.01 -10.14 2.72
CA ILE A 348 -10.06 -10.94 1.95
C ILE A 348 -9.44 -10.05 0.88
N ALA A 349 -8.13 -9.86 0.96
CA ALA A 349 -7.37 -9.06 0.00
C ALA A 349 -6.63 -9.96 -1.00
N GLY A 350 -7.13 -10.05 -2.22
CA GLY A 350 -6.56 -10.79 -3.33
C GLY A 350 -5.59 -9.94 -4.15
N LEU A 351 -4.43 -10.51 -4.50
CA LEU A 351 -3.46 -9.91 -5.41
C LEU A 351 -3.21 -10.82 -6.61
N THR A 352 -3.09 -10.23 -7.80
CA THR A 352 -2.68 -10.97 -8.99
C THR A 352 -1.25 -11.48 -8.84
N ARG A 353 -0.94 -12.54 -9.55
CA ARG A 353 0.41 -13.10 -9.60
C ARG A 353 0.80 -13.37 -11.04
N LYS A 354 1.81 -12.65 -11.53
CA LYS A 354 2.41 -12.92 -12.85
C LYS A 354 3.19 -14.23 -12.81
N SER A 355 3.17 -14.98 -13.90
CA SER A 355 3.98 -16.20 -14.05
C SER A 355 5.47 -15.90 -13.95
N LEU A 356 6.24 -16.81 -13.35
CA LEU A 356 7.71 -16.75 -13.28
C LEU A 356 8.40 -17.43 -14.47
N SER A 357 7.65 -18.11 -15.33
CA SER A 357 8.16 -18.86 -16.49
C SER A 357 7.34 -18.56 -17.74
N ALA A 358 7.96 -18.69 -18.91
CA ALA A 358 7.38 -18.44 -20.23
C ALA A 358 6.19 -19.38 -20.62
N GLY A 359 5.62 -20.13 -19.68
CA GLY A 359 4.57 -21.10 -19.90
C GLY A 359 3.28 -20.91 -19.10
N SER A 360 2.95 -19.70 -18.64
CA SER A 360 1.73 -19.32 -17.88
C SER A 360 1.41 -20.20 -16.63
N SER A 361 2.24 -21.17 -16.30
CA SER A 361 2.04 -22.02 -15.11
C SER A 361 2.22 -21.19 -13.83
N GLY A 362 1.15 -21.09 -13.02
CA GLY A 362 1.14 -20.36 -11.76
C GLY A 362 0.78 -18.87 -11.86
N GLU A 363 0.38 -18.38 -13.02
CA GLU A 363 -0.25 -17.08 -13.16
C GLU A 363 -1.63 -17.06 -12.47
N VAL A 364 -1.96 -15.96 -11.81
CA VAL A 364 -3.28 -15.71 -11.22
C VAL A 364 -3.73 -14.33 -11.68
N THR A 365 -4.70 -14.30 -12.57
CA THR A 365 -5.23 -13.06 -13.15
C THR A 365 -6.31 -12.42 -12.27
N MET A 366 -6.67 -11.16 -12.56
CA MET A 366 -7.83 -10.51 -11.94
C MET A 366 -9.13 -11.28 -12.20
N TYR A 367 -9.26 -11.85 -13.40
CA TYR A 367 -10.40 -12.68 -13.79
C TYR A 367 -10.52 -13.93 -12.90
N ASP A 368 -9.40 -14.64 -12.66
CA ASP A 368 -9.39 -15.83 -11.81
C ASP A 368 -9.77 -15.51 -10.36
N LEU A 369 -9.22 -14.40 -9.83
CA LEU A 369 -9.54 -13.92 -8.50
C LEU A 369 -11.00 -13.56 -8.36
N LEU A 370 -11.57 -12.87 -9.36
CA LEU A 370 -12.97 -12.46 -9.34
C LEU A 370 -13.91 -13.68 -9.40
N ARG A 371 -13.61 -14.66 -10.25
CA ARG A 371 -14.35 -15.93 -10.26
C ARG A 371 -14.27 -16.70 -8.94
N SER A 372 -13.12 -16.65 -8.28
CA SER A 372 -12.94 -17.24 -6.96
C SER A 372 -13.74 -16.47 -5.90
N ALA A 373 -13.72 -15.14 -5.94
CA ALA A 373 -14.46 -14.28 -5.03
C ALA A 373 -15.96 -14.58 -5.03
N LEU A 374 -16.57 -14.74 -6.20
CA LEU A 374 -18.02 -15.05 -6.34
C LEU A 374 -18.43 -16.35 -5.63
N ARG A 375 -17.49 -17.30 -5.44
CA ARG A 375 -17.75 -18.54 -4.69
C ARG A 375 -17.63 -18.39 -3.18
N GLN A 376 -17.09 -17.26 -2.71
CA GLN A 376 -16.88 -16.98 -1.28
C GLN A 376 -18.08 -16.27 -0.64
N ARG A 377 -19.14 -15.99 -1.41
CA ARG A 377 -20.34 -15.25 -1.01
C ARG A 377 -20.01 -13.87 -0.40
N PRO A 378 -19.25 -13.01 -1.07
CA PRO A 378 -19.01 -11.68 -0.60
C PRO A 378 -20.28 -10.83 -0.70
N GLU A 379 -20.46 -9.90 0.22
CA GLU A 379 -21.47 -8.85 0.08
C GLU A 379 -20.92 -7.71 -0.76
N TYR A 380 -19.62 -7.42 -0.58
CA TYR A 380 -18.91 -6.36 -1.28
C TYR A 380 -17.69 -6.90 -2.04
N ILE A 381 -17.56 -6.49 -3.30
CA ILE A 381 -16.42 -6.80 -4.16
C ILE A 381 -15.76 -5.49 -4.59
N LEU A 382 -14.48 -5.32 -4.27
CA LEU A 382 -13.68 -4.16 -4.64
C LEU A 382 -12.64 -4.59 -5.68
N VAL A 383 -12.67 -4.00 -6.88
CA VAL A 383 -11.66 -4.24 -7.90
C VAL A 383 -10.84 -2.98 -8.07
N GLY A 384 -9.53 -3.07 -7.82
CA GLY A 384 -8.63 -1.92 -7.82
C GLY A 384 -8.74 -1.11 -9.11
N GLU A 385 -8.69 -1.77 -10.26
CA GLU A 385 -8.92 -1.14 -11.57
C GLU A 385 -9.38 -2.17 -12.60
N ILE A 386 -10.39 -1.85 -13.39
CA ILE A 386 -10.83 -2.67 -14.52
C ILE A 386 -10.14 -2.24 -15.83
N ARG A 387 -9.51 -3.22 -16.50
CA ARG A 387 -8.72 -3.00 -17.72
C ARG A 387 -8.97 -4.02 -18.83
N GLY A 388 -9.48 -5.21 -18.48
CA GLY A 388 -9.60 -6.37 -19.35
C GLY A 388 -10.91 -7.13 -19.19
N GLU A 389 -10.87 -8.42 -19.48
CA GLU A 389 -12.02 -9.32 -19.50
C GLU A 389 -12.71 -9.50 -18.14
N GLU A 390 -12.04 -9.19 -17.03
CA GLU A 390 -12.65 -9.16 -15.70
C GLU A 390 -13.85 -8.23 -15.60
N ALA A 391 -13.90 -7.19 -16.46
CA ALA A 391 -15.00 -6.23 -16.49
C ALA A 391 -16.37 -6.91 -16.71
N LEU A 392 -16.45 -7.83 -17.67
CA LEU A 392 -17.69 -8.56 -17.94
C LEU A 392 -18.15 -9.36 -16.72
N THR A 393 -17.22 -10.06 -16.04
CA THR A 393 -17.54 -10.83 -14.83
C THR A 393 -17.94 -9.92 -13.67
N LEU A 394 -17.33 -8.73 -13.56
CA LEU A 394 -17.71 -7.72 -12.58
C LEU A 394 -19.16 -7.26 -12.79
N PHE A 395 -19.54 -6.96 -14.03
CA PHE A 395 -20.92 -6.55 -14.34
C PHE A 395 -21.94 -7.71 -14.18
N GLN A 396 -21.51 -8.95 -14.36
CA GLN A 396 -22.33 -10.12 -13.99
C GLN A 396 -22.55 -10.16 -12.46
N ALA A 397 -21.51 -9.89 -11.65
CA ALA A 397 -21.64 -9.81 -10.20
C ALA A 397 -22.62 -8.69 -9.78
N ILE A 398 -22.50 -7.49 -10.36
CA ILE A 398 -23.44 -6.38 -10.14
C ILE A 398 -24.87 -6.81 -10.47
N SER A 399 -25.08 -7.41 -11.63
CA SER A 399 -26.41 -7.85 -12.08
C SER A 399 -27.02 -8.95 -11.21
N THR A 400 -26.22 -9.68 -10.46
CA THR A 400 -26.66 -10.70 -9.49
C THR A 400 -26.79 -10.19 -8.05
N GLY A 401 -26.61 -8.89 -7.83
CA GLY A 401 -26.87 -8.21 -6.56
C GLY A 401 -25.67 -8.06 -5.62
N HIS A 402 -24.44 -8.29 -6.10
CA HIS A 402 -23.25 -8.01 -5.31
C HIS A 402 -22.91 -6.51 -5.36
N ALA A 403 -22.76 -5.87 -4.21
CA ALA A 403 -22.28 -4.49 -4.15
C ALA A 403 -20.83 -4.44 -4.65
N THR A 404 -20.57 -3.64 -5.69
CA THR A 404 -19.30 -3.70 -6.39
C THR A 404 -18.74 -2.31 -6.62
N TYR A 405 -17.46 -2.13 -6.29
CA TYR A 405 -16.73 -0.89 -6.47
C TYR A 405 -15.45 -1.13 -7.27
N SER A 406 -15.18 -0.20 -8.20
CA SER A 406 -13.94 -0.29 -8.98
C SER A 406 -13.47 1.07 -9.44
N THR A 407 -12.24 1.12 -9.98
CA THR A 407 -11.74 2.29 -10.69
C THR A 407 -11.57 2.01 -12.19
N MET A 408 -11.57 3.07 -12.99
CA MET A 408 -11.33 3.00 -14.43
C MET A 408 -10.55 4.21 -14.93
N HIS A 409 -9.65 4.00 -15.89
CA HIS A 409 -9.00 5.09 -16.61
C HIS A 409 -9.91 5.65 -17.70
N ALA A 410 -10.67 6.70 -17.39
CA ALA A 410 -11.48 7.44 -18.38
C ALA A 410 -11.73 8.87 -17.88
N GLY A 411 -11.67 9.87 -18.74
CA GLY A 411 -11.77 11.28 -18.36
C GLY A 411 -13.19 11.82 -18.20
N ASP A 412 -14.16 11.15 -18.77
CA ASP A 412 -15.57 11.56 -18.80
C ASP A 412 -16.52 10.37 -18.93
N VAL A 413 -17.81 10.62 -18.74
CA VAL A 413 -18.87 9.60 -18.75
C VAL A 413 -18.95 8.85 -20.09
N GLN A 414 -18.84 9.58 -21.20
CA GLN A 414 -18.95 8.98 -22.53
C GLN A 414 -17.77 8.05 -22.81
N THR A 415 -16.57 8.45 -22.42
CA THR A 415 -15.37 7.62 -22.50
C THR A 415 -15.50 6.36 -21.66
N VAL A 416 -16.07 6.44 -20.43
CA VAL A 416 -16.35 5.26 -19.60
C VAL A 416 -17.25 4.28 -20.34
N VAL A 417 -18.39 4.75 -20.85
CA VAL A 417 -19.37 3.93 -21.55
C VAL A 417 -18.75 3.29 -22.81
N SER A 418 -18.06 4.07 -23.62
CA SER A 418 -17.41 3.57 -24.85
C SER A 418 -16.35 2.53 -24.55
N ARG A 419 -15.55 2.69 -23.46
CA ARG A 419 -14.53 1.72 -23.08
C ARG A 419 -15.14 0.43 -22.56
N LEU A 420 -16.23 0.52 -21.77
CA LEU A 420 -16.92 -0.67 -21.26
C LEU A 420 -17.50 -1.51 -22.41
N ASP A 421 -18.04 -0.86 -23.44
CA ASP A 421 -18.64 -1.51 -24.61
C ASP A 421 -17.61 -2.09 -25.59
N SER A 422 -16.37 -1.59 -25.56
CA SER A 422 -15.30 -1.94 -26.50
C SER A 422 -14.35 -3.02 -25.97
N PRO A 423 -13.66 -3.78 -26.87
CA PRO A 423 -12.56 -4.65 -26.46
C PRO A 423 -11.47 -3.87 -25.68
N PRO A 424 -10.85 -4.50 -24.68
CA PRO A 424 -11.02 -5.87 -24.20
C PRO A 424 -12.15 -6.07 -23.18
N LEU A 425 -12.86 -5.00 -22.74
CA LEU A 425 -13.83 -5.08 -21.66
C LEU A 425 -15.14 -5.78 -22.10
N ASN A 426 -15.66 -5.45 -23.31
CA ASN A 426 -16.81 -6.10 -23.95
C ASN A 426 -18.05 -6.27 -23.06
N VAL A 427 -18.38 -5.27 -22.25
CA VAL A 427 -19.56 -5.30 -21.37
C VAL A 427 -20.80 -4.94 -22.19
N PRO A 428 -21.80 -5.84 -22.32
CA PRO A 428 -23.02 -5.52 -23.05
C PRO A 428 -23.75 -4.31 -22.49
N HIS A 429 -24.24 -3.43 -23.34
CA HIS A 429 -24.95 -2.20 -22.95
C HIS A 429 -26.08 -2.46 -21.94
N VAL A 430 -26.80 -3.58 -22.09
CA VAL A 430 -27.88 -3.95 -21.16
C VAL A 430 -27.39 -4.17 -19.73
N MET A 431 -26.13 -4.57 -19.53
CA MET A 431 -25.57 -4.76 -18.20
C MET A 431 -25.14 -3.43 -17.56
N LEU A 432 -24.84 -2.40 -18.35
CA LEU A 432 -24.43 -1.10 -17.83
C LEU A 432 -25.52 -0.43 -16.99
N GLN A 433 -26.80 -0.74 -17.23
CA GLN A 433 -27.92 -0.22 -16.42
C GLN A 433 -27.92 -0.74 -14.96
N SER A 434 -27.17 -1.78 -14.64
CA SER A 434 -27.04 -2.28 -13.26
C SER A 434 -26.03 -1.50 -12.43
N LEU A 435 -25.17 -0.69 -13.06
CA LEU A 435 -24.31 0.26 -12.36
C LEU A 435 -25.14 1.45 -11.88
N ASP A 436 -25.03 1.80 -10.59
CA ASP A 436 -25.79 2.90 -10.00
C ASP A 436 -25.06 4.24 -10.14
N ILE A 437 -23.77 4.28 -9.81
CA ILE A 437 -23.00 5.51 -9.59
C ILE A 437 -21.72 5.52 -10.43
N LEU A 438 -21.48 6.62 -11.11
CA LEU A 438 -20.22 6.91 -11.79
C LEU A 438 -19.66 8.25 -11.31
N SER A 439 -18.47 8.24 -10.73
CA SER A 439 -17.80 9.43 -10.21
C SER A 439 -16.55 9.73 -11.03
N ILE A 440 -16.50 10.90 -11.66
CA ILE A 440 -15.38 11.34 -12.51
C ILE A 440 -14.41 12.19 -11.70
N GLN A 441 -13.18 11.70 -11.57
CA GLN A 441 -12.10 12.36 -10.85
C GLN A 441 -11.17 13.10 -11.80
N VAL A 442 -10.83 14.34 -11.48
CA VAL A 442 -9.94 15.17 -12.29
C VAL A 442 -8.79 15.72 -11.45
N GLN A 443 -7.61 15.77 -12.04
CA GLN A 443 -6.51 16.56 -11.54
C GLN A 443 -6.41 17.84 -12.37
N THR A 444 -6.47 18.99 -11.73
CA THR A 444 -6.56 20.31 -12.38
C THR A 444 -5.82 21.37 -11.58
N PHE A 445 -5.92 22.62 -12.01
CA PHE A 445 -5.35 23.77 -11.32
C PHE A 445 -6.46 24.70 -10.82
N VAL A 446 -6.35 25.13 -9.56
CA VAL A 446 -7.17 26.18 -8.96
C VAL A 446 -6.22 27.19 -8.36
N LYS A 447 -6.28 28.46 -8.82
CA LYS A 447 -5.37 29.54 -8.38
C LYS A 447 -3.89 29.09 -8.38
N ASP A 448 -3.44 28.52 -9.49
CA ASP A 448 -2.07 28.01 -9.73
C ASP A 448 -1.64 26.83 -8.84
N LYS A 449 -2.52 26.34 -7.98
CA LYS A 449 -2.28 25.12 -7.20
C LYS A 449 -2.88 23.93 -7.91
N ARG A 450 -2.09 22.87 -8.05
CA ARG A 450 -2.57 21.58 -8.58
C ARG A 450 -3.43 20.91 -7.52
N VAL A 451 -4.68 20.60 -7.87
CA VAL A 451 -5.69 20.04 -6.98
C VAL A 451 -6.37 18.83 -7.61
N ARG A 452 -7.01 18.01 -6.80
CA ARG A 452 -7.86 16.90 -7.24
C ARG A 452 -9.31 17.25 -6.90
N ARG A 453 -10.24 17.01 -7.84
CA ARG A 453 -11.67 17.32 -7.66
C ARG A 453 -12.51 16.19 -8.23
N THR A 454 -13.63 15.92 -7.61
CA THR A 454 -14.71 15.17 -8.25
C THR A 454 -15.39 16.09 -9.27
N HIS A 455 -15.05 15.91 -10.55
CA HIS A 455 -15.57 16.77 -11.63
C HIS A 455 -17.08 16.62 -11.77
N SER A 456 -17.59 15.40 -11.79
CA SER A 456 -19.00 15.11 -11.79
C SER A 456 -19.30 13.78 -11.09
N LEU A 457 -20.46 13.73 -10.48
CA LEU A 457 -21.05 12.51 -9.94
C LEU A 457 -22.38 12.30 -10.68
N VAL A 458 -22.47 11.21 -11.41
CA VAL A 458 -23.64 10.84 -12.19
C VAL A 458 -24.20 9.50 -11.76
N GLU A 459 -25.50 9.34 -11.89
CA GLU A 459 -26.22 8.10 -11.66
C GLU A 459 -26.73 7.56 -12.99
N LEU A 460 -26.63 6.25 -13.20
CA LEU A 460 -27.18 5.59 -14.38
C LEU A 460 -28.65 5.22 -14.08
N THR A 461 -29.57 5.76 -14.88
CA THR A 461 -31.01 5.63 -14.61
C THR A 461 -31.70 4.65 -15.54
N GLY A 462 -30.96 4.05 -16.48
CA GLY A 462 -31.46 3.04 -17.42
C GLY A 462 -31.02 3.29 -18.86
N ILE A 463 -31.62 2.58 -19.78
CA ILE A 463 -31.35 2.67 -21.23
C ILE A 463 -32.59 3.21 -21.94
N ASP A 464 -32.41 4.16 -22.83
CA ASP A 464 -33.46 4.62 -23.71
C ASP A 464 -33.79 3.52 -24.75
N THR A 465 -35.00 3.00 -24.69
CA THR A 465 -35.42 1.88 -25.52
C THR A 465 -35.49 2.19 -27.02
N LYS A 466 -35.56 3.49 -27.40
CA LYS A 466 -35.63 3.90 -28.81
C LYS A 466 -34.24 4.14 -29.40
N THR A 467 -33.34 4.74 -28.62
CA THR A 467 -32.04 5.14 -29.11
C THR A 467 -30.90 4.20 -28.67
N GLY A 468 -31.15 3.35 -27.67
CA GLY A 468 -30.15 2.50 -27.06
C GLY A 468 -29.14 3.26 -26.17
N TYR A 469 -29.27 4.58 -25.99
CA TYR A 469 -28.35 5.36 -25.16
C TYR A 469 -28.65 5.18 -23.67
N ILE A 470 -27.56 5.24 -22.87
CA ILE A 470 -27.67 5.21 -21.41
C ILE A 470 -28.20 6.56 -20.95
N ARG A 471 -29.23 6.53 -20.12
CA ARG A 471 -29.76 7.70 -19.43
C ARG A 471 -28.96 7.92 -18.15
N ILE A 472 -28.54 9.14 -17.95
CA ILE A 472 -27.79 9.56 -16.76
C ILE A 472 -28.52 10.68 -16.03
N ASN A 473 -28.37 10.70 -14.72
CA ASN A 473 -28.74 11.80 -13.85
C ASN A 473 -27.45 12.42 -13.29
N GLU A 474 -27.08 13.62 -13.72
CA GLU A 474 -25.92 14.30 -13.17
C GLU A 474 -26.32 14.96 -11.83
N LEU A 475 -25.96 14.28 -10.74
CA LEU A 475 -26.37 14.71 -9.40
C LEU A 475 -25.50 15.84 -8.86
N TYR A 476 -24.17 15.80 -9.08
CA TYR A 476 -23.24 16.84 -8.67
C TYR A 476 -22.28 17.17 -9.80
N ARG A 477 -21.99 18.48 -9.93
CA ARG A 477 -20.96 19.00 -10.84
C ARG A 477 -20.06 20.00 -10.12
N TRP A 478 -18.76 19.87 -10.28
CA TRP A 478 -17.80 20.85 -9.83
C TRP A 478 -17.77 22.07 -10.76
N ASP A 479 -17.78 23.26 -10.16
CA ASP A 479 -17.63 24.53 -10.86
C ASP A 479 -16.19 25.04 -10.70
N PRO A 480 -15.36 25.04 -11.78
CA PRO A 480 -13.96 25.45 -11.71
C PRO A 480 -13.76 26.95 -11.39
N ILE A 481 -14.76 27.78 -11.63
CA ILE A 481 -14.67 29.24 -11.40
C ILE A 481 -14.78 29.55 -9.92
N THR A 482 -15.74 28.93 -9.24
CA THR A 482 -16.02 29.16 -7.82
C THR A 482 -15.35 28.17 -6.89
N ASP A 483 -14.78 27.08 -7.45
CA ASP A 483 -14.25 25.92 -6.73
C ASP A 483 -15.28 25.28 -5.76
N THR A 484 -16.53 25.19 -6.20
CA THR A 484 -17.66 24.66 -5.43
C THR A 484 -18.38 23.54 -6.21
N PHE A 485 -19.15 22.73 -5.49
CA PHE A 485 -19.95 21.66 -6.07
C PHE A 485 -21.42 22.09 -6.13
N LYS A 486 -22.02 21.96 -7.31
CA LYS A 486 -23.44 22.26 -7.53
C LYS A 486 -24.21 20.95 -7.60
N ARG A 487 -25.28 20.86 -6.82
CA ARG A 487 -26.23 19.75 -6.88
C ARG A 487 -27.33 20.04 -7.91
N SER A 488 -27.69 19.03 -8.69
CA SER A 488 -28.74 19.10 -9.72
C SER A 488 -29.81 18.03 -9.44
N GLY A 489 -30.91 18.44 -8.82
CA GLY A 489 -32.09 17.59 -8.66
C GLY A 489 -32.01 16.52 -7.56
N ASP A 490 -32.92 15.54 -7.67
CA ASP A 490 -33.07 14.42 -6.76
C ASP A 490 -32.21 13.23 -7.19
N SER A 491 -31.74 12.45 -6.22
CA SER A 491 -30.95 11.25 -6.47
C SER A 491 -31.84 10.06 -6.85
N TYR A 492 -31.49 9.39 -7.93
CA TYR A 492 -32.12 8.15 -8.35
C TYR A 492 -31.67 6.95 -7.51
N ALA A 493 -30.40 6.87 -7.16
CA ALA A 493 -29.88 5.82 -6.31
C ALA A 493 -30.50 5.86 -4.90
N LEU A 494 -30.57 7.05 -4.31
CA LEU A 494 -31.22 7.20 -2.99
C LEU A 494 -32.73 7.03 -3.04
N ALA A 495 -33.38 7.28 -4.18
CA ALA A 495 -34.79 6.94 -4.35
C ALA A 495 -35.01 5.42 -4.32
N LYS A 496 -34.09 4.61 -4.88
CA LYS A 496 -34.11 3.14 -4.73
C LYS A 496 -33.91 2.73 -3.27
N VAL A 497 -32.97 3.36 -2.55
CA VAL A 497 -32.76 3.11 -1.11
C VAL A 497 -34.02 3.44 -0.31
N MET A 498 -34.63 4.59 -0.56
CA MET A 498 -35.88 5.00 0.07
C MET A 498 -36.98 3.94 -0.13
N GLN A 499 -37.15 3.44 -1.36
CA GLN A 499 -38.12 2.42 -1.68
C GLN A 499 -37.82 1.08 -0.99
N SER A 500 -36.56 0.61 -1.01
CA SER A 500 -36.16 -0.66 -0.40
C SER A 500 -36.26 -0.65 1.12
N ARG A 501 -36.04 0.50 1.76
CA ARG A 501 -36.13 0.69 3.20
C ARG A 501 -37.54 1.07 3.69
N GLY A 502 -38.47 1.34 2.78
CA GLY A 502 -39.80 1.83 3.13
C GLY A 502 -39.79 3.23 3.76
N TRP A 503 -38.81 4.06 3.37
CA TRP A 503 -38.66 5.43 3.89
C TRP A 503 -39.49 6.43 3.06
N ASP A 504 -39.92 7.48 3.71
CA ASP A 504 -40.42 8.69 3.04
C ASP A 504 -39.30 9.70 2.74
N LYS A 505 -39.63 10.78 2.07
CA LYS A 505 -38.66 11.83 1.72
C LYS A 505 -38.09 12.54 2.95
N GLU A 506 -38.86 12.68 4.02
CA GLU A 506 -38.45 13.35 5.26
C GLU A 506 -37.42 12.50 5.99
N LYS A 507 -37.65 11.18 6.08
CA LYS A 507 -36.71 10.24 6.67
C LYS A 507 -35.40 10.19 5.88
N LEU A 508 -35.46 10.12 4.54
CA LEU A 508 -34.26 10.16 3.70
C LEU A 508 -33.45 11.45 3.94
N ALA A 509 -34.13 12.62 3.95
CA ALA A 509 -33.47 13.90 4.21
C ALA A 509 -32.84 13.96 5.60
N SER A 510 -33.51 13.39 6.61
CA SER A 510 -32.98 13.26 7.98
C SER A 510 -31.70 12.40 8.00
N GLU A 511 -31.73 11.24 7.36
CA GLU A 511 -30.57 10.31 7.31
C GLU A 511 -29.35 10.96 6.65
N ILE A 512 -29.53 11.71 5.58
CA ILE A 512 -28.45 12.47 4.94
C ILE A 512 -27.91 13.55 5.90
N LYS A 513 -28.79 14.31 6.55
CA LYS A 513 -28.40 15.37 7.47
C LYS A 513 -27.60 14.85 8.66
N VAL A 514 -27.98 13.70 9.20
CA VAL A 514 -27.25 13.07 10.32
C VAL A 514 -25.83 12.73 9.89
N ARG A 515 -25.65 12.10 8.75
CA ARG A 515 -24.31 11.77 8.22
C ARG A 515 -23.49 13.02 7.92
N GLN A 516 -24.11 14.07 7.39
CA GLN A 516 -23.45 15.37 7.21
C GLN A 516 -22.95 15.91 8.54
N ARG A 517 -23.79 15.90 9.58
CA ARG A 517 -23.43 16.38 10.92
C ARG A 517 -22.27 15.61 11.54
N ILE A 518 -22.24 14.28 11.35
CA ILE A 518 -21.13 13.45 11.82
C ILE A 518 -19.82 13.83 11.08
N LEU A 519 -19.87 13.95 9.75
CA LEU A 519 -18.71 14.34 8.94
C LEU A 519 -18.23 15.77 9.26
N GLU A 520 -19.14 16.70 9.53
CA GLU A 520 -18.82 18.06 9.98
C GLU A 520 -18.12 18.03 11.33
N TYR A 521 -18.65 17.27 12.29
CA TYR A 521 -18.04 17.11 13.61
C TYR A 521 -16.61 16.56 13.51
N MET A 522 -16.44 15.48 12.76
CA MET A 522 -15.12 14.87 12.56
C MET A 522 -14.13 15.85 11.91
N ARG A 523 -14.57 16.62 10.89
CA ARG A 523 -13.75 17.64 10.25
C ARG A 523 -13.34 18.73 11.25
N ASP A 524 -14.30 19.25 12.01
CA ASP A 524 -14.11 20.38 12.91
C ASP A 524 -13.24 20.02 14.13
N LYS A 525 -13.30 18.76 14.56
CA LYS A 525 -12.45 18.18 15.60
C LYS A 525 -11.10 17.67 15.08
N GLY A 526 -10.88 17.66 13.77
CA GLY A 526 -9.65 17.14 13.18
C GLY A 526 -9.50 15.62 13.26
N ILE A 527 -10.59 14.87 13.44
CA ILE A 527 -10.61 13.40 13.41
C ILE A 527 -10.46 12.95 11.97
N ARG A 528 -9.23 12.75 11.53
CA ARG A 528 -8.87 12.35 10.17
C ARG A 528 -8.01 11.08 10.11
N ASP A 529 -7.61 10.58 11.27
CA ASP A 529 -6.93 9.29 11.37
C ASP A 529 -7.82 8.19 10.78
N TYR A 530 -7.18 7.24 10.09
CA TYR A 530 -7.90 6.21 9.34
C TYR A 530 -8.68 5.27 10.26
N VAL A 531 -8.05 4.84 11.36
CA VAL A 531 -8.66 3.93 12.33
C VAL A 531 -9.80 4.64 13.06
N MET A 532 -9.56 5.85 13.56
CA MET A 532 -10.56 6.65 14.25
C MET A 532 -11.77 6.96 13.35
N THR A 533 -11.52 7.32 12.08
CA THR A 533 -12.60 7.53 11.10
C THR A 533 -13.44 6.26 10.91
N SER A 534 -12.79 5.10 10.80
CA SER A 534 -13.47 3.82 10.69
C SER A 534 -14.30 3.49 11.92
N LEU A 535 -13.74 3.69 13.12
CA LEU A 535 -14.44 3.43 14.39
C LEU A 535 -15.71 4.29 14.54
N VAL A 536 -15.65 5.57 14.16
CA VAL A 536 -16.86 6.44 14.17
C VAL A 536 -17.94 5.89 13.25
N VAL A 537 -17.58 5.49 12.03
CA VAL A 537 -18.54 4.93 11.05
C VAL A 537 -19.11 3.61 11.54
N GLN A 538 -18.29 2.75 12.10
CA GLN A 538 -18.72 1.46 12.68
C GLN A 538 -19.63 1.65 13.89
N ALA A 539 -19.27 2.56 14.81
CA ALA A 539 -20.09 2.89 15.95
C ALA A 539 -21.47 3.43 15.53
N TYR A 540 -21.50 4.31 14.52
CA TYR A 540 -22.76 4.80 13.97
C TYR A 540 -23.61 3.68 13.34
N SER A 541 -22.98 2.73 12.68
CA SER A 541 -23.68 1.57 12.10
C SER A 541 -24.29 0.66 13.19
N ALA A 542 -23.60 0.55 14.35
CA ALA A 542 -24.05 -0.27 15.47
C ALA A 542 -25.13 0.41 16.33
N ASP A 543 -24.93 1.66 16.68
CA ASP A 543 -25.84 2.48 17.52
C ASP A 543 -25.84 3.95 17.07
N PRO A 544 -26.71 4.29 16.10
CA PRO A 544 -26.82 5.67 15.61
C PRO A 544 -27.16 6.69 16.69
N GLU A 545 -28.02 6.32 17.68
CA GLU A 545 -28.45 7.25 18.73
C GLU A 545 -27.33 7.57 19.69
N MET A 546 -26.52 6.59 20.05
CA MET A 546 -25.34 6.78 20.89
C MET A 546 -24.37 7.77 20.26
N VAL A 547 -24.02 7.60 18.99
CA VAL A 547 -23.09 8.50 18.28
C VAL A 547 -23.64 9.92 18.20
N ILE A 548 -24.94 10.09 17.89
CA ILE A 548 -25.57 11.41 17.82
C ILE A 548 -25.51 12.14 19.16
N ARG A 549 -25.86 11.45 20.27
CA ARG A 549 -25.78 12.01 21.63
C ARG A 549 -24.34 12.39 22.00
N SER A 550 -23.39 11.49 21.71
CA SER A 550 -21.97 11.75 22.02
C SER A 550 -21.40 12.95 21.26
N ILE A 551 -21.88 13.21 20.04
CA ILE A 551 -21.55 14.43 19.28
C ILE A 551 -22.17 15.65 19.94
N GLU A 552 -23.42 15.59 20.44
CA GLU A 552 -24.11 16.67 21.13
C GLU A 552 -23.41 17.02 22.46
N ASP A 553 -22.96 16.01 23.18
CA ASP A 553 -22.25 16.14 24.45
C ASP A 553 -20.74 16.45 24.28
N GLY A 554 -20.20 16.32 23.07
CA GLY A 554 -18.77 16.52 22.77
C GLY A 554 -17.85 15.44 23.34
N THR A 555 -18.36 14.24 23.59
CA THR A 555 -17.67 13.11 24.26
C THR A 555 -17.32 11.96 23.32
N LEU A 556 -17.52 12.08 22.04
CA LEU A 556 -17.31 10.99 21.08
C LEU A 556 -15.86 10.46 21.08
N GLU A 557 -14.88 11.35 21.20
CA GLU A 557 -13.45 10.97 21.23
C GLU A 557 -13.13 10.13 22.47
N ASP A 558 -13.70 10.47 23.64
CA ASP A 558 -13.48 9.73 24.88
C ASP A 558 -14.08 8.31 24.83
N ILE A 559 -15.21 8.16 24.14
CA ILE A 559 -15.86 6.85 23.96
C ILE A 559 -15.03 5.94 23.05
N LEU A 560 -14.49 6.48 21.97
CA LEU A 560 -13.67 5.74 21.02
C LEU A 560 -12.32 5.32 21.62
N ALA A 561 -11.68 6.20 22.40
CA ALA A 561 -10.43 5.89 23.10
C ALA A 561 -10.56 4.77 24.14
N ASN A 562 -11.76 4.55 24.70
CA ASN A 562 -12.05 3.46 25.64
C ASN A 562 -12.48 2.15 24.94
N SER A 563 -12.60 2.16 23.61
CA SER A 563 -13.04 0.99 22.82
C SER A 563 -11.86 0.24 22.16
N GLU A 564 -10.64 0.77 22.27
CA GLU A 564 -9.38 0.10 21.91
C GLU A 564 -8.87 -0.72 23.10
#